data_c17abea641fc40cf948d612e27218dca
#
_entry.id   c17abea641fc40cf948d612e27218dca
#
_cell.length_a   1.000
_cell.length_b   1.000
_cell.length_c   1.000
_cell.angle_alpha   90.00
_cell.angle_beta   90.00
_cell.angle_gamma   90.00
#
_symmetry.space_group_name_H-M   'P 1'
#
loop_
_entity.id
_entity.type
_entity.pdbx_description
1 polymer ?
#
loop_
_entity_poly.entity_id
_entity_poly.type
_entity_poly.pdbx_seq_one_letter_code
_entity_poly.pdbx_strand_id
1 'polypeptide(L)'
;MKHLLGGIKYAMGNNVKLDYSKVKSFLIPDEDRFTKNVLAGGMFDEPTEMAILPNFDILVVQRKGEVMFYNHLSKKVTQVAKLDVYHKTTAKGVNAEEGLIGVTADPDYAKNNYVYLFYATKDTAANRLSRFVFKNGKLDMASEKKIIDVTTTRDICCHTAGSLTFGPDGSLFISTGDNTTPFNQPDSKYTLEGYGPIDNRPGFEQYDGRRGSSNTNDLRGKVLRIKINPDASYSIPEGNLFKPGTPKTRPEIYTMGARNPYRISVDRKTGFLYWGDVGPDAGGDKFEEKGPRGYDELNQARKA
;
A
#
# COMPACT_ATOMS: atom_id res chain seq x y z
N MET A 1 0.80 -16.04 -16.61
CA MET A 1 1.25 -16.24 -18.00
C MET A 1 0.10 -16.25 -19.02
N LYS A 2 -1.02 -16.97 -18.83
CA LYS A 2 -2.15 -16.98 -19.78
C LYS A 2 -2.83 -15.61 -19.97
N HIS A 3 -2.98 -14.79 -18.92
CA HIS A 3 -3.53 -13.44 -19.00
C HIS A 3 -2.59 -12.48 -19.74
N LEU A 4 -1.29 -12.53 -19.46
CA LEU A 4 -0.30 -11.75 -20.18
C LEU A 4 -0.29 -12.08 -21.69
N LEU A 5 -0.39 -13.37 -22.03
CA LEU A 5 -0.48 -13.84 -23.41
C LEU A 5 -1.79 -13.40 -24.08
N GLY A 6 -2.89 -13.35 -23.31
CA GLY A 6 -4.19 -12.83 -23.77
C GLY A 6 -4.13 -11.34 -24.06
N GLY A 7 -3.54 -10.54 -23.16
CA GLY A 7 -3.33 -9.11 -23.34
C GLY A 7 -2.39 -8.78 -24.52
N ILE A 8 -1.31 -9.54 -24.67
CA ILE A 8 -0.40 -9.39 -25.81
C ILE A 8 -1.10 -9.72 -27.13
N LYS A 9 -1.88 -10.81 -27.19
CA LYS A 9 -2.66 -11.18 -28.39
C LYS A 9 -3.73 -10.15 -28.73
N TYR A 10 -4.38 -9.56 -27.72
CA TYR A 10 -5.33 -8.47 -27.91
C TYR A 10 -4.66 -7.22 -28.45
N ALA A 11 -3.54 -6.82 -27.87
CA ALA A 11 -2.73 -5.67 -28.31
C ALA A 11 -2.14 -5.86 -29.73
N MET A 12 -1.88 -7.10 -30.13
CA MET A 12 -1.41 -7.42 -31.50
C MET A 12 -2.52 -7.44 -32.56
N GLY A 13 -3.77 -7.09 -32.20
CA GLY A 13 -4.89 -7.02 -33.13
C GLY A 13 -5.38 -8.39 -33.63
N ASN A 14 -4.89 -9.49 -33.09
CA ASN A 14 -5.46 -10.80 -33.31
C ASN A 14 -6.76 -10.91 -32.47
N ASN A 15 -7.87 -10.43 -33.03
CA ASN A 15 -9.20 -10.42 -32.42
C ASN A 15 -9.70 -11.85 -32.16
N VAL A 16 -9.08 -12.54 -31.23
CA VAL A 16 -9.69 -13.69 -30.58
C VAL A 16 -10.68 -13.09 -29.60
N LYS A 17 -11.97 -13.05 -29.95
CA LYS A 17 -13.03 -12.79 -28.99
C LYS A 17 -12.80 -13.71 -27.80
N LEU A 18 -12.49 -13.10 -26.65
CA LEU A 18 -12.41 -13.85 -25.40
C LEU A 18 -13.78 -14.46 -25.17
N ASP A 19 -13.85 -15.79 -25.19
CA ASP A 19 -15.10 -16.52 -24.92
C ASP A 19 -15.37 -16.51 -23.41
N TYR A 20 -16.18 -15.58 -22.98
CA TYR A 20 -16.62 -15.48 -21.59
C TYR A 20 -17.75 -16.47 -21.23
N SER A 21 -18.28 -17.23 -22.20
CA SER A 21 -19.39 -18.19 -21.97
C SER A 21 -18.98 -19.31 -20.99
N LYS A 22 -17.67 -19.57 -20.86
CA LYS A 22 -17.10 -20.58 -19.94
C LYS A 22 -16.67 -20.00 -18.59
N VAL A 23 -16.77 -18.69 -18.41
CA VAL A 23 -16.51 -18.06 -17.12
C VAL A 23 -17.75 -18.23 -16.27
N LYS A 24 -17.71 -19.12 -15.27
CA LYS A 24 -18.74 -19.16 -14.24
C LYS A 24 -18.63 -17.88 -13.43
N SER A 25 -19.43 -16.87 -13.78
CA SER A 25 -19.66 -15.77 -12.87
C SER A 25 -20.47 -16.32 -11.70
N PHE A 26 -19.94 -16.24 -10.49
CA PHE A 26 -20.77 -16.40 -9.31
C PHE A 26 -21.76 -15.23 -9.32
N LEU A 27 -23.06 -15.54 -9.26
CA LEU A 27 -24.07 -14.50 -9.08
C LEU A 27 -23.72 -13.71 -7.82
N ILE A 28 -23.77 -12.39 -7.92
CA ILE A 28 -23.66 -11.53 -6.75
C ILE A 28 -24.78 -11.94 -5.79
N PRO A 29 -24.49 -12.26 -4.53
CA PRO A 29 -25.53 -12.61 -3.57
C PRO A 29 -26.54 -11.47 -3.44
N ASP A 30 -27.82 -11.80 -3.25
CA ASP A 30 -28.87 -10.81 -3.03
C ASP A 30 -28.53 -9.93 -1.82
N GLU A 31 -28.81 -8.63 -1.90
CA GLU A 31 -28.45 -7.65 -0.86
C GLU A 31 -29.15 -7.94 0.49
N ASP A 32 -30.33 -8.57 0.47
CA ASP A 32 -31.09 -8.96 1.66
C ASP A 32 -30.41 -10.08 2.48
N ARG A 33 -29.39 -10.74 1.93
CA ARG A 33 -28.58 -11.75 2.62
C ARG A 33 -27.51 -11.14 3.54
N PHE A 34 -27.37 -9.83 3.55
CA PHE A 34 -26.36 -9.10 4.34
C PHE A 34 -27.02 -8.04 5.21
N THR A 35 -26.56 -7.89 6.42
CA THR A 35 -26.94 -6.80 7.33
C THR A 35 -25.77 -5.86 7.52
N LYS A 36 -25.99 -4.57 7.22
CA LYS A 36 -24.98 -3.53 7.47
C LYS A 36 -25.08 -3.05 8.92
N ASN A 37 -24.04 -3.32 9.70
CA ASN A 37 -23.90 -2.80 11.07
C ASN A 37 -22.89 -1.65 11.10
N VAL A 38 -23.32 -0.46 11.48
CA VAL A 38 -22.44 0.71 11.66
C VAL A 38 -21.95 0.73 13.10
N LEU A 39 -20.66 0.49 13.31
CA LEU A 39 -20.04 0.49 14.64
C LEU A 39 -19.72 1.92 15.12
N ALA A 40 -19.21 2.76 14.24
CA ALA A 40 -18.86 4.15 14.52
C ALA A 40 -19.02 5.00 13.25
N GLY A 41 -20.09 5.80 13.19
CA GLY A 41 -20.38 6.68 12.04
C GLY A 41 -19.91 8.11 12.29
N GLY A 42 -19.26 8.75 11.31
CA GLY A 42 -18.89 10.18 11.36
C GLY A 42 -17.83 10.57 12.41
N MET A 43 -17.10 9.59 12.95
CA MET A 43 -16.15 9.81 14.05
C MET A 43 -14.68 9.86 13.60
N PHE A 44 -14.43 9.72 12.32
CA PHE A 44 -13.07 9.66 11.75
C PHE A 44 -12.87 10.73 10.69
N ASP A 45 -11.68 11.33 10.67
CA ASP A 45 -11.24 12.30 9.68
C ASP A 45 -10.12 11.70 8.83
N GLU A 46 -10.36 11.48 7.55
CA GLU A 46 -9.43 10.84 6.60
C GLU A 46 -8.84 9.50 7.13
N PRO A 47 -9.69 8.51 7.54
CA PRO A 47 -9.19 7.22 8.02
C PRO A 47 -8.49 6.48 6.88
N THR A 48 -7.32 5.92 7.17
CA THR A 48 -6.48 5.26 6.18
C THR A 48 -6.47 3.75 6.31
N GLU A 49 -6.32 3.22 7.51
CA GLU A 49 -6.36 1.76 7.75
C GLU A 49 -6.86 1.45 9.15
N MET A 50 -7.26 0.19 9.36
CA MET A 50 -7.67 -0.30 10.69
C MET A 50 -7.08 -1.67 10.99
N ALA A 51 -6.86 -1.94 12.28
CA ALA A 51 -6.47 -3.26 12.79
C ALA A 51 -7.45 -3.71 13.87
N ILE A 52 -7.99 -4.91 13.71
CA ILE A 52 -8.85 -5.55 14.70
C ILE A 52 -7.97 -6.33 15.67
N LEU A 53 -8.07 -6.01 16.94
CA LEU A 53 -7.33 -6.68 18.02
C LEU A 53 -8.03 -7.99 18.42
N PRO A 54 -7.33 -8.94 19.07
CA PRO A 54 -7.91 -10.23 19.45
C PRO A 54 -9.16 -10.16 20.34
N ASN A 55 -9.35 -9.07 21.07
CA ASN A 55 -10.52 -8.80 21.91
C ASN A 55 -11.62 -8.02 21.19
N PHE A 56 -11.56 -7.91 19.84
CA PHE A 56 -12.47 -7.14 18.99
C PHE A 56 -12.44 -5.61 19.17
N ASP A 57 -11.53 -5.07 19.94
CA ASP A 57 -11.23 -3.65 19.89
C ASP A 57 -10.58 -3.32 18.55
N ILE A 58 -10.70 -2.06 18.09
CA ILE A 58 -10.19 -1.67 16.77
C ILE A 58 -9.30 -0.44 16.91
N LEU A 59 -8.10 -0.51 16.34
CA LEU A 59 -7.28 0.65 16.05
C LEU A 59 -7.62 1.17 14.66
N VAL A 60 -7.86 2.46 14.52
CA VAL A 60 -8.04 3.15 13.24
C VAL A 60 -7.00 4.26 13.18
N VAL A 61 -6.23 4.29 12.11
CA VAL A 61 -5.27 5.37 11.87
C VAL A 61 -5.82 6.37 10.87
N GLN A 62 -5.51 7.64 11.08
CA GLN A 62 -5.96 8.75 10.25
C GLN A 62 -4.74 9.43 9.61
N ARG A 63 -4.89 9.88 8.38
CA ARG A 63 -3.80 10.38 7.55
C ARG A 63 -2.95 11.47 8.23
N LYS A 64 -3.56 12.33 9.03
CA LYS A 64 -2.88 13.45 9.73
C LYS A 64 -2.13 13.04 11.01
N GLY A 65 -2.05 11.72 11.27
CA GLY A 65 -1.24 11.15 12.35
C GLY A 65 -2.01 10.66 13.57
N GLU A 66 -3.33 10.86 13.63
CA GLU A 66 -4.13 10.41 14.76
C GLU A 66 -4.27 8.89 14.75
N VAL A 67 -4.09 8.28 15.94
CA VAL A 67 -4.42 6.88 16.22
C VAL A 67 -5.68 6.87 17.07
N MET A 68 -6.75 6.35 16.49
CA MET A 68 -8.05 6.24 17.13
C MET A 68 -8.26 4.82 17.63
N PHE A 69 -8.92 4.68 18.75
CA PHE A 69 -9.23 3.40 19.40
C PHE A 69 -10.73 3.28 19.63
N TYR A 70 -11.34 2.26 19.01
CA TYR A 70 -12.71 1.86 19.26
C TYR A 70 -12.72 0.70 20.25
N ASN A 71 -13.32 0.91 21.43
CA ASN A 71 -13.52 -0.15 22.41
C ASN A 71 -14.85 -0.86 22.14
N HIS A 72 -14.80 -2.17 21.90
CA HIS A 72 -15.96 -2.94 21.44
C HIS A 72 -17.03 -3.12 22.54
N LEU A 73 -16.65 -3.08 23.82
CA LEU A 73 -17.60 -3.21 24.93
C LEU A 73 -18.33 -1.90 25.19
N SER A 74 -17.60 -0.80 25.34
CA SER A 74 -18.19 0.50 25.64
C SER A 74 -18.72 1.24 24.40
N LYS A 75 -18.39 0.76 23.18
CA LYS A 75 -18.72 1.39 21.88
C LYS A 75 -18.16 2.81 21.73
N LYS A 76 -17.17 3.18 22.55
CA LYS A 76 -16.55 4.50 22.51
C LYS A 76 -15.35 4.53 21.58
N VAL A 77 -15.21 5.65 20.87
CA VAL A 77 -14.02 6.00 20.08
C VAL A 77 -13.24 7.06 20.84
N THR A 78 -11.94 6.87 21.00
CA THR A 78 -11.03 7.82 21.66
C THR A 78 -9.75 7.95 20.85
N GLN A 79 -9.18 9.15 20.79
CA GLN A 79 -7.83 9.34 20.28
C GLN A 79 -6.82 8.90 21.35
N VAL A 80 -5.95 7.95 21.02
CA VAL A 80 -5.00 7.35 21.96
C VAL A 80 -3.56 7.80 21.72
N ALA A 81 -3.29 8.36 20.54
CA ALA A 81 -2.02 8.99 20.19
C ALA A 81 -2.17 9.92 19.00
N LYS A 82 -1.14 10.73 18.74
CA LYS A 82 -0.93 11.45 17.50
C LYS A 82 0.55 11.44 17.15
N LEU A 83 0.89 10.85 16.00
CA LEU A 83 2.23 10.88 15.45
C LEU A 83 2.45 12.19 14.70
N ASP A 84 3.65 12.74 14.81
CA ASP A 84 4.06 13.90 14.00
C ASP A 84 4.55 13.43 12.64
N VAL A 85 3.62 13.37 11.67
CA VAL A 85 3.86 12.83 10.33
C VAL A 85 3.89 13.93 9.26
N TYR A 86 4.63 13.69 8.19
CA TYR A 86 4.51 14.48 6.98
C TYR A 86 3.20 14.11 6.27
N HIS A 87 2.28 15.05 6.17
CA HIS A 87 0.93 14.80 5.60
C HIS A 87 0.46 15.86 4.62
N LYS A 88 1.36 16.73 4.18
CA LYS A 88 1.05 17.79 3.22
C LYS A 88 2.11 17.78 2.12
N THR A 89 1.67 18.07 0.90
CA THR A 89 2.57 18.49 -0.16
C THR A 89 2.69 20.02 -0.14
N THR A 90 3.77 20.56 -0.65
CA THR A 90 3.93 22.00 -0.85
C THR A 90 3.13 22.50 -2.06
N ALA A 91 2.73 21.59 -2.95
CA ALA A 91 1.98 21.90 -4.14
C ALA A 91 0.52 22.27 -3.82
N LYS A 92 0.11 23.49 -4.15
CA LYS A 92 -1.25 23.98 -3.93
C LYS A 92 -2.24 23.21 -4.80
N GLY A 93 -3.33 22.73 -4.17
CA GLY A 93 -4.42 22.03 -4.88
C GLY A 93 -4.14 20.59 -5.26
N VAL A 94 -3.03 20.02 -4.82
CA VAL A 94 -2.70 18.62 -5.02
C VAL A 94 -3.11 17.79 -3.81
N ASN A 95 -3.80 16.68 -4.05
CA ASN A 95 -4.10 15.71 -2.99
C ASN A 95 -2.81 15.05 -2.50
N ALA A 96 -2.59 15.09 -1.19
CA ALA A 96 -1.51 14.37 -0.56
C ALA A 96 -2.01 13.00 -0.09
N GLU A 97 -1.26 11.96 -0.37
CA GLU A 97 -1.51 10.63 0.17
C GLU A 97 -0.65 10.36 1.41
N GLU A 98 0.48 11.05 1.56
CA GLU A 98 1.37 10.88 2.69
C GLU A 98 0.69 11.19 4.02
N GLY A 99 1.16 10.50 5.05
CA GLY A 99 0.67 10.64 6.42
C GLY A 99 0.89 9.36 7.22
N LEU A 100 0.03 9.14 8.19
CA LEU A 100 -0.08 7.84 8.87
C LEU A 100 -1.04 6.96 8.05
N ILE A 101 -0.52 5.89 7.44
CA ILE A 101 -1.19 5.21 6.35
C ILE A 101 -1.54 3.77 6.70
N GLY A 102 -0.69 3.07 7.43
CA GLY A 102 -0.85 1.66 7.73
C GLY A 102 -0.82 1.34 9.20
N VAL A 103 -1.63 0.36 9.61
CA VAL A 103 -1.62 -0.22 10.96
C VAL A 103 -1.91 -1.71 10.90
N THR A 104 -1.17 -2.50 11.67
CA THR A 104 -1.50 -3.90 11.94
C THR A 104 -1.08 -4.30 13.35
N ALA A 105 -1.75 -5.29 13.92
CA ALA A 105 -1.36 -5.88 15.19
C ALA A 105 -0.42 -7.08 14.95
N ASP A 106 0.49 -7.29 15.89
CA ASP A 106 1.35 -8.47 15.90
C ASP A 106 0.51 -9.75 15.98
N PRO A 107 0.86 -10.84 15.31
CA PRO A 107 0.18 -12.14 15.46
C PRO A 107 0.10 -12.63 16.92
N ASP A 108 1.12 -12.31 17.72
CA ASP A 108 1.18 -12.61 19.15
C ASP A 108 0.77 -11.40 20.04
N TYR A 109 -0.03 -10.48 19.53
CA TYR A 109 -0.46 -9.25 20.23
C TYR A 109 -0.96 -9.53 21.68
N ALA A 110 -1.70 -10.61 21.88
CA ALA A 110 -2.21 -10.97 23.20
C ALA A 110 -1.10 -11.19 24.25
N LYS A 111 0.12 -11.51 23.81
CA LYS A 111 1.29 -11.72 24.68
C LYS A 111 2.19 -10.50 24.77
N ASN A 112 2.44 -9.84 23.63
CA ASN A 112 3.48 -8.83 23.49
C ASN A 112 2.94 -7.39 23.40
N ASN A 113 1.66 -7.20 23.08
CA ASN A 113 1.00 -5.91 22.86
C ASN A 113 1.63 -5.07 21.74
N TYR A 114 2.29 -5.69 20.76
CA TYR A 114 2.91 -4.96 19.68
C TYR A 114 1.93 -4.61 18.57
N VAL A 115 2.06 -3.40 18.07
CA VAL A 115 1.40 -2.89 16.86
C VAL A 115 2.45 -2.26 15.94
N TYR A 116 2.17 -2.29 14.66
CA TYR A 116 3.05 -1.74 13.64
C TYR A 116 2.33 -0.61 12.92
N LEU A 117 3.03 0.50 12.76
CA LEU A 117 2.54 1.67 12.04
C LEU A 117 3.46 1.97 10.86
N PHE A 118 2.86 2.29 9.71
CA PHE A 118 3.58 2.75 8.53
C PHE A 118 3.18 4.19 8.22
N TYR A 119 4.15 5.08 8.16
CA TYR A 119 3.89 6.51 8.10
C TYR A 119 5.00 7.29 7.41
N ALA A 120 4.63 8.43 6.81
CA ALA A 120 5.55 9.38 6.20
C ALA A 120 6.25 10.20 7.30
N THR A 121 7.59 10.15 7.36
CA THR A 121 8.39 10.85 8.38
C THR A 121 8.62 12.31 8.03
N LYS A 122 8.87 13.16 9.04
CA LYS A 122 9.31 14.55 8.84
C LYS A 122 10.84 14.71 8.88
N ASP A 123 11.52 13.79 9.58
CA ASP A 123 12.96 13.85 9.78
C ASP A 123 13.75 13.49 8.52
N THR A 124 13.16 12.64 7.68
CA THR A 124 13.75 12.21 6.41
C THR A 124 12.68 12.09 5.33
N ALA A 125 13.07 12.16 4.07
CA ALA A 125 12.16 11.89 2.95
C ALA A 125 11.95 10.37 2.80
N ALA A 126 11.15 9.78 3.70
CA ALA A 126 10.88 8.36 3.74
C ALA A 126 9.49 8.03 4.29
N ASN A 127 8.97 6.87 3.92
CA ASN A 127 7.89 6.19 4.61
C ASN A 127 8.51 5.12 5.52
N ARG A 128 8.16 5.15 6.81
CA ARG A 128 8.76 4.34 7.85
C ARG A 128 7.80 3.32 8.41
N LEU A 129 8.27 2.09 8.57
CA LEU A 129 7.66 1.10 9.43
C LEU A 129 8.29 1.17 10.81
N SER A 130 7.45 1.33 11.84
CA SER A 130 7.89 1.25 13.24
C SER A 130 6.96 0.32 14.04
N ARG A 131 7.54 -0.32 15.07
CA ARG A 131 6.81 -1.10 16.07
C ARG A 131 6.61 -0.25 17.33
N PHE A 132 5.41 -0.34 17.90
CA PHE A 132 5.03 0.30 19.16
C PHE A 132 4.39 -0.71 20.11
N VAL A 133 4.30 -0.34 21.39
CA VAL A 133 3.49 -1.05 22.38
C VAL A 133 2.13 -0.36 22.51
N PHE A 134 1.05 -1.11 22.28
CA PHE A 134 -0.31 -0.65 22.55
C PHE A 134 -0.93 -1.51 23.64
N LYS A 135 -1.12 -0.94 24.83
CA LYS A 135 -1.63 -1.66 26.00
C LYS A 135 -2.61 -0.81 26.79
N ASN A 136 -3.68 -1.44 27.29
CA ASN A 136 -4.68 -0.78 28.13
C ASN A 136 -5.27 0.50 27.50
N GLY A 137 -5.54 0.47 26.18
CA GLY A 137 -6.09 1.61 25.44
C GLY A 137 -5.12 2.79 25.26
N LYS A 138 -3.82 2.58 25.39
CA LYS A 138 -2.77 3.60 25.20
C LYS A 138 -1.70 3.12 24.26
N LEU A 139 -1.30 3.96 23.32
CA LEU A 139 -0.09 3.76 22.51
C LEU A 139 1.09 4.43 23.23
N ASP A 140 2.08 3.62 23.57
CA ASP A 140 3.32 4.13 24.16
C ASP A 140 4.25 4.65 23.06
N MET A 141 4.28 5.96 22.88
CA MET A 141 5.10 6.63 21.88
C MET A 141 6.60 6.46 22.15
N ALA A 142 7.01 6.31 23.43
CA ALA A 142 8.43 6.11 23.79
C ALA A 142 8.92 4.69 23.45
N SER A 143 8.01 3.76 23.22
CA SER A 143 8.32 2.37 22.86
C SER A 143 8.68 2.20 21.39
N GLU A 144 8.70 3.26 20.59
CA GLU A 144 8.99 3.19 19.17
C GLU A 144 10.31 2.46 18.87
N LYS A 145 10.20 1.47 17.98
CA LYS A 145 11.34 0.79 17.35
C LYS A 145 11.23 0.90 15.84
N LYS A 146 12.10 1.67 15.23
CA LYS A 146 12.20 1.82 13.78
C LYS A 146 12.65 0.50 13.15
N ILE A 147 12.02 0.07 12.06
CA ILE A 147 12.30 -1.20 11.40
C ILE A 147 12.91 -0.98 10.02
N ILE A 148 12.20 -0.27 9.14
CA ILE A 148 12.65 -0.01 7.77
C ILE A 148 12.12 1.33 7.28
N ASP A 149 12.95 2.04 6.52
CA ASP A 149 12.59 3.26 5.79
C ASP A 149 12.56 2.97 4.29
N VAL A 150 11.49 3.39 3.64
CA VAL A 150 11.34 3.40 2.18
C VAL A 150 11.52 4.84 1.71
N THR A 151 12.63 5.14 1.05
CA THR A 151 12.93 6.49 0.56
C THR A 151 11.86 6.96 -0.43
N THR A 152 11.42 8.21 -0.29
CA THR A 152 10.44 8.85 -1.17
C THR A 152 10.98 10.17 -1.70
N THR A 153 10.33 10.71 -2.72
CA THR A 153 10.52 12.10 -3.14
C THR A 153 9.42 12.92 -2.49
N ARG A 154 9.78 14.01 -1.81
CA ARG A 154 8.83 14.96 -1.23
C ARG A 154 8.38 15.98 -2.25
N ASP A 155 7.35 16.74 -1.89
CA ASP A 155 6.79 17.85 -2.69
C ASP A 155 6.16 17.41 -4.01
N ILE A 156 5.84 16.13 -4.11
CA ILE A 156 5.01 15.56 -5.18
C ILE A 156 3.85 14.79 -4.56
N CYS A 157 2.67 14.79 -5.17
CA CYS A 157 1.61 13.83 -4.90
C CYS A 157 2.05 12.54 -5.56
N CYS A 158 1.83 11.52 -5.02
CA CYS A 158 0.87 10.56 -4.74
C CYS A 158 1.56 9.19 -4.67
N HIS A 159 0.81 8.10 -4.83
CA HIS A 159 1.26 6.71 -4.86
C HIS A 159 2.12 6.34 -3.65
N THR A 160 1.52 6.49 -2.47
CA THR A 160 2.20 6.17 -1.19
C THR A 160 1.95 4.74 -0.77
N ALA A 161 0.76 4.18 -1.08
CA ALA A 161 0.30 2.88 -0.60
C ALA A 161 0.40 2.77 0.95
N GLY A 162 0.98 1.70 1.51
CA GLY A 162 1.32 1.64 2.93
C GLY A 162 0.50 0.67 3.77
N SER A 163 -0.28 -0.22 3.15
CA SER A 163 -1.04 -1.25 3.85
C SER A 163 -0.14 -2.34 4.42
N LEU A 164 -0.51 -2.87 5.59
CA LEU A 164 0.24 -3.85 6.35
C LEU A 164 -0.60 -5.10 6.62
N THR A 165 -0.03 -6.29 6.40
CA THR A 165 -0.68 -7.54 6.79
C THR A 165 0.32 -8.63 7.11
N PHE A 166 0.02 -9.48 8.10
CA PHE A 166 0.81 -10.65 8.41
C PHE A 166 0.32 -11.88 7.64
N GLY A 167 1.27 -12.62 7.09
CA GLY A 167 1.03 -13.95 6.54
C GLY A 167 0.94 -15.04 7.61
N PRO A 168 0.45 -16.24 7.23
CA PRO A 168 0.32 -17.36 8.17
C PRO A 168 1.67 -17.87 8.69
N ASP A 169 2.78 -17.58 8.02
CA ASP A 169 4.15 -17.90 8.40
C ASP A 169 4.77 -16.87 9.36
N GLY A 170 4.00 -15.84 9.76
CA GLY A 170 4.46 -14.74 10.61
C GLY A 170 5.31 -13.70 9.87
N SER A 171 5.43 -13.76 8.55
CA SER A 171 6.05 -12.69 7.76
C SER A 171 5.11 -11.49 7.66
N LEU A 172 5.66 -10.29 7.73
CA LEU A 172 4.95 -9.03 7.50
C LEU A 172 5.08 -8.61 6.04
N PHE A 173 3.94 -8.39 5.39
CA PHE A 173 3.85 -7.79 4.06
C PHE A 173 3.58 -6.30 4.19
N ILE A 174 4.25 -5.49 3.36
CA ILE A 174 4.18 -4.03 3.36
C ILE A 174 4.00 -3.58 1.92
N SER A 175 2.92 -2.90 1.60
CA SER A 175 2.78 -2.30 0.27
C SER A 175 3.46 -0.94 0.20
N THR A 176 4.04 -0.63 -0.95
CA THR A 176 4.69 0.66 -1.22
C THR A 176 4.35 1.13 -2.63
N GLY A 177 3.87 2.35 -2.77
CA GLY A 177 3.61 2.95 -4.08
C GLY A 177 4.89 3.34 -4.81
N ASP A 178 4.79 3.61 -6.09
CA ASP A 178 5.94 3.96 -6.94
C ASP A 178 6.44 5.39 -6.72
N ASN A 179 5.68 6.20 -5.95
CA ASN A 179 5.97 7.59 -5.65
C ASN A 179 6.15 8.44 -6.92
N THR A 180 5.36 8.15 -7.96
CA THR A 180 5.19 9.03 -9.11
C THR A 180 3.95 9.89 -8.96
N THR A 181 3.85 10.95 -9.76
CA THR A 181 2.69 11.82 -9.77
C THR A 181 2.06 11.87 -11.16
N PRO A 182 0.72 11.73 -11.28
CA PRO A 182 0.02 11.91 -12.54
C PRO A 182 -0.33 13.39 -12.81
N PHE A 183 -0.05 14.29 -11.86
CA PHE A 183 -0.50 15.68 -11.92
C PHE A 183 0.65 16.65 -12.16
N ASN A 184 0.39 17.70 -12.96
CA ASN A 184 1.25 18.85 -12.98
C ASN A 184 1.26 19.50 -11.60
N GLN A 185 2.45 19.73 -11.06
CA GLN A 185 2.56 20.50 -9.83
C GLN A 185 2.29 21.98 -10.13
N PRO A 186 1.40 22.66 -9.38
CA PRO A 186 1.29 24.11 -9.46
C PRO A 186 2.67 24.70 -9.24
N ASP A 187 3.06 25.72 -9.87
CA ASP A 187 4.40 26.35 -9.76
C ASP A 187 5.59 25.47 -10.24
N SER A 188 5.32 24.27 -10.75
CA SER A 188 6.35 23.42 -11.36
C SER A 188 6.67 23.87 -12.78
N LYS A 189 7.94 23.89 -13.11
CA LYS A 189 8.42 24.02 -14.50
C LYS A 189 8.08 22.81 -15.38
N TYR A 190 7.59 21.74 -14.78
CA TYR A 190 7.28 20.49 -15.47
C TYR A 190 5.83 20.48 -15.94
N THR A 191 5.62 19.98 -17.15
CA THR A 191 4.32 19.74 -17.75
C THR A 191 4.19 18.26 -18.06
N LEU A 192 3.16 17.61 -17.53
CA LEU A 192 2.85 16.23 -17.83
C LEU A 192 2.36 16.12 -19.28
N GLU A 193 3.05 15.35 -20.10
CA GLU A 193 2.65 15.02 -21.47
C GLU A 193 2.27 13.55 -21.54
N GLY A 194 0.97 13.27 -21.55
CA GLY A 194 0.47 11.91 -21.63
C GLY A 194 0.19 11.28 -20.26
N TYR A 195 -0.28 10.06 -20.28
CA TYR A 195 -0.58 9.24 -19.11
C TYR A 195 0.53 8.27 -18.74
N GLY A 196 1.49 8.11 -19.62
CA GLY A 196 2.48 7.07 -19.48
C GLY A 196 3.21 7.15 -18.16
N PRO A 197 3.35 6.02 -17.42
CA PRO A 197 4.24 5.96 -16.27
C PRO A 197 5.72 5.93 -16.74
N ILE A 198 6.00 6.36 -17.95
CA ILE A 198 7.31 6.32 -18.61
C ILE A 198 7.65 7.71 -19.13
N ASP A 199 8.67 8.32 -18.54
CA ASP A 199 9.17 9.62 -19.00
C ASP A 199 10.70 9.59 -19.02
N ASN A 200 11.29 9.75 -20.23
CA ASN A 200 12.74 9.73 -20.42
C ASN A 200 13.35 11.15 -20.39
N ARG A 201 12.55 12.19 -20.20
CA ARG A 201 13.03 13.57 -20.24
C ARG A 201 13.82 13.88 -18.96
N PRO A 202 15.03 14.44 -19.05
CA PRO A 202 15.77 14.90 -17.89
C PRO A 202 14.95 15.93 -17.07
N GLY A 203 14.87 15.75 -15.75
CA GLY A 203 14.12 16.61 -14.85
C GLY A 203 12.62 16.28 -14.75
N PHE A 204 12.16 15.17 -15.35
CA PHE A 204 10.80 14.66 -15.29
C PHE A 204 10.70 13.33 -14.53
N GLU A 205 11.69 13.00 -13.74
CA GLU A 205 11.81 11.72 -13.03
C GLU A 205 10.62 11.43 -12.11
N GLN A 206 9.91 12.45 -11.62
CA GLN A 206 8.71 12.28 -10.81
C GLN A 206 7.51 11.71 -11.57
N TYR A 207 7.58 11.65 -12.89
CA TYR A 207 6.55 11.06 -13.75
C TYR A 207 6.90 9.65 -14.23
N ASP A 208 8.14 9.18 -13.97
CA ASP A 208 8.61 7.89 -14.46
C ASP A 208 8.50 6.79 -13.39
N GLY A 209 7.47 5.94 -13.51
CA GLY A 209 7.25 4.79 -12.63
C GLY A 209 8.38 3.75 -12.66
N ARG A 210 9.18 3.69 -13.75
CA ARG A 210 10.32 2.78 -13.84
C ARG A 210 11.40 3.11 -12.82
N ARG A 211 11.49 4.36 -12.39
CA ARG A 211 12.41 4.82 -11.35
C ARG A 211 12.28 3.98 -10.05
N GLY A 212 11.04 3.67 -9.67
CA GLY A 212 10.70 2.86 -8.50
C GLY A 212 10.26 1.44 -8.88
N SER A 213 9.08 1.29 -9.49
CA SER A 213 8.36 0.01 -9.58
C SER A 213 9.10 -1.09 -10.35
N SER A 214 9.83 -0.77 -11.43
CA SER A 214 10.63 -1.76 -12.16
C SER A 214 12.11 -1.82 -11.72
N ASN A 215 12.54 -0.95 -10.82
CA ASN A 215 13.90 -0.95 -10.31
C ASN A 215 14.07 -1.98 -9.19
N THR A 216 14.89 -3.00 -9.44
CA THR A 216 15.15 -4.09 -8.49
C THR A 216 15.91 -3.65 -7.24
N ASN A 217 16.56 -2.48 -7.27
CA ASN A 217 17.28 -1.89 -6.15
C ASN A 217 16.53 -0.74 -5.46
N ASP A 218 15.22 -0.67 -5.65
CA ASP A 218 14.35 0.32 -5.05
C ASP A 218 13.17 -0.38 -4.36
N LEU A 219 12.73 0.13 -3.20
CA LEU A 219 11.64 -0.46 -2.44
C LEU A 219 10.26 0.10 -2.82
N ARG A 220 10.19 1.09 -3.71
CA ARG A 220 8.94 1.71 -4.18
C ARG A 220 8.27 0.90 -5.28
N GLY A 221 6.93 0.96 -5.34
CA GLY A 221 6.13 0.20 -6.32
C GLY A 221 6.23 -1.30 -6.13
N LYS A 222 6.12 -1.75 -4.88
CA LYS A 222 6.39 -3.13 -4.45
C LYS A 222 5.36 -3.61 -3.41
N VAL A 223 5.31 -4.92 -3.22
CA VAL A 223 4.99 -5.47 -1.91
C VAL A 223 6.25 -6.10 -1.35
N LEU A 224 6.67 -5.63 -0.19
CA LEU A 224 7.82 -6.13 0.55
C LEU A 224 7.37 -7.24 1.49
N ARG A 225 8.27 -8.19 1.80
CA ARG A 225 8.02 -9.22 2.80
C ARG A 225 9.26 -9.39 3.67
N ILE A 226 9.07 -9.22 4.99
CA ILE A 226 10.11 -9.31 5.99
C ILE A 226 9.61 -10.11 7.19
N LYS A 227 10.51 -10.63 8.00
CA LYS A 227 10.22 -11.26 9.28
C LYS A 227 10.79 -10.43 10.41
N ILE A 228 9.92 -9.96 11.31
CA ILE A 228 10.34 -9.11 12.43
C ILE A 228 10.95 -9.96 13.54
N ASN A 229 12.13 -9.57 14.00
CA ASN A 229 12.83 -10.19 15.12
C ASN A 229 12.38 -9.56 16.46
N PRO A 230 12.59 -10.25 17.60
CA PRO A 230 12.20 -9.73 18.92
C PRO A 230 12.77 -8.34 19.26
N ASP A 231 13.96 -8.03 18.80
CA ASP A 231 14.64 -6.73 19.01
C ASP A 231 14.14 -5.62 18.05
N ALA A 232 13.18 -5.94 17.17
CA ALA A 232 12.67 -5.10 16.10
C ALA A 232 13.61 -4.91 14.89
N SER A 233 14.73 -5.60 14.83
CA SER A 233 15.40 -5.84 13.55
C SER A 233 14.53 -6.74 12.66
N TYR A 234 14.92 -6.93 11.41
CA TYR A 234 14.22 -7.88 10.54
C TYR A 234 15.19 -8.81 9.81
N SER A 235 14.66 -9.95 9.41
CA SER A 235 15.32 -10.89 8.53
C SER A 235 14.50 -11.09 7.25
N ILE A 236 15.17 -11.61 6.22
CA ILE A 236 14.53 -11.90 4.93
C ILE A 236 14.07 -13.37 4.95
N PRO A 237 12.76 -13.62 4.85
CA PRO A 237 12.25 -14.99 4.74
C PRO A 237 12.62 -15.60 3.40
N GLU A 238 12.78 -16.91 3.36
CA GLU A 238 12.98 -17.64 2.12
C GLU A 238 11.77 -17.46 1.17
N GLY A 239 12.03 -17.42 -0.15
CA GLY A 239 11.00 -17.27 -1.18
C GLY A 239 10.62 -15.83 -1.50
N ASN A 240 11.43 -14.84 -1.13
CA ASN A 240 11.36 -13.51 -1.73
C ASN A 240 11.98 -13.53 -3.13
N LEU A 241 11.68 -12.50 -3.92
CA LEU A 241 12.10 -12.43 -5.34
C LEU A 241 13.61 -12.46 -5.52
N PHE A 242 14.35 -11.86 -4.57
CA PHE A 242 15.82 -11.84 -4.60
C PHE A 242 16.41 -12.38 -3.30
N LYS A 243 17.46 -13.17 -3.45
CA LYS A 243 18.24 -13.67 -2.29
C LYS A 243 19.09 -12.55 -1.70
N PRO A 244 19.31 -12.52 -0.37
CA PRO A 244 20.29 -11.61 0.24
C PRO A 244 21.66 -11.71 -0.45
N GLY A 245 22.27 -10.53 -0.71
CA GLY A 245 23.57 -10.45 -1.38
C GLY A 245 23.52 -10.46 -2.91
N THR A 246 22.34 -10.62 -3.54
CA THR A 246 22.22 -10.48 -5.00
C THR A 246 22.52 -9.04 -5.42
N PRO A 247 23.51 -8.80 -6.30
CA PRO A 247 23.90 -7.44 -6.68
C PRO A 247 22.75 -6.63 -7.29
N LYS A 248 22.68 -5.33 -6.97
CA LYS A 248 21.70 -4.37 -7.50
C LYS A 248 20.23 -4.80 -7.26
N THR A 249 19.97 -5.49 -6.14
CA THR A 249 18.62 -5.90 -5.74
C THR A 249 18.36 -5.59 -4.27
N ARG A 250 17.09 -5.53 -3.91
CA ARG A 250 16.62 -5.44 -2.54
C ARG A 250 15.94 -6.77 -2.16
N PRO A 251 16.49 -7.50 -1.18
CA PRO A 251 15.98 -8.83 -0.81
C PRO A 251 14.61 -8.77 -0.10
N GLU A 252 14.17 -7.61 0.34
CA GLU A 252 12.85 -7.38 0.93
C GLU A 252 11.71 -7.55 -0.09
N ILE A 253 12.00 -7.46 -1.38
CA ILE A 253 11.01 -7.45 -2.45
C ILE A 253 10.36 -8.85 -2.59
N TYR A 254 9.03 -8.89 -2.43
CA TYR A 254 8.20 -10.07 -2.69
C TYR A 254 7.53 -9.98 -4.07
N THR A 255 6.90 -8.83 -4.40
CA THR A 255 6.43 -8.52 -5.75
C THR A 255 6.90 -7.15 -6.17
N MET A 256 7.00 -6.90 -7.48
CA MET A 256 7.42 -5.61 -8.04
C MET A 256 6.61 -5.27 -9.28
N GLY A 257 6.66 -3.99 -9.69
CA GLY A 257 5.93 -3.51 -10.86
C GLY A 257 4.59 -2.87 -10.54
N ALA A 258 4.25 -2.68 -9.26
CA ALA A 258 3.03 -2.02 -8.84
C ALA A 258 3.13 -0.49 -8.98
N ARG A 259 2.01 0.17 -9.26
CA ARG A 259 1.90 1.63 -9.28
C ARG A 259 1.56 2.16 -7.88
N ASN A 260 0.41 1.76 -7.36
CA ASN A 260 -0.06 2.15 -6.03
C ASN A 260 -0.87 1.00 -5.40
N PRO A 261 -0.21 -0.05 -4.89
CA PRO A 261 -0.88 -1.20 -4.28
C PRO A 261 -1.48 -0.79 -2.93
N TYR A 262 -2.62 -0.10 -3.00
CA TYR A 262 -3.15 0.69 -1.90
C TYR A 262 -3.62 -0.16 -0.71
N ARG A 263 -4.22 -1.34 -0.99
CA ARG A 263 -4.61 -2.29 0.06
C ARG A 263 -4.20 -3.69 -0.30
N ILE A 264 -3.67 -4.39 0.69
CA ILE A 264 -3.22 -5.77 0.57
C ILE A 264 -3.92 -6.67 1.59
N SER A 265 -4.05 -7.93 1.23
CA SER A 265 -4.57 -8.97 2.12
C SER A 265 -3.88 -10.29 1.83
N VAL A 266 -3.68 -11.10 2.86
CA VAL A 266 -3.17 -12.46 2.73
C VAL A 266 -4.25 -13.45 3.15
N ASP A 267 -4.58 -14.37 2.27
CA ASP A 267 -5.44 -15.50 2.62
C ASP A 267 -4.70 -16.42 3.59
N ARG A 268 -5.23 -16.53 4.80
CA ARG A 268 -4.60 -17.30 5.88
C ARG A 268 -4.51 -18.80 5.61
N LYS A 269 -5.37 -19.34 4.73
CA LYS A 269 -5.40 -20.76 4.39
C LYS A 269 -4.37 -21.12 3.33
N THR A 270 -4.21 -20.27 2.32
CA THR A 270 -3.32 -20.53 1.18
C THR A 270 -1.97 -19.80 1.28
N GLY A 271 -1.90 -18.74 2.08
CA GLY A 271 -0.76 -17.84 2.12
C GLY A 271 -0.68 -16.92 0.88
N PHE A 272 -1.67 -16.93 0.00
CA PHE A 272 -1.65 -16.10 -1.20
C PHE A 272 -1.89 -14.64 -0.85
N LEU A 273 -1.06 -13.79 -1.42
CA LEU A 273 -1.18 -12.34 -1.32
C LEU A 273 -2.12 -11.81 -2.41
N TYR A 274 -3.01 -10.90 -2.02
CA TYR A 274 -3.89 -10.15 -2.92
C TYR A 274 -3.69 -8.66 -2.70
N TRP A 275 -3.77 -7.87 -3.78
CA TRP A 275 -3.77 -6.40 -3.66
C TRP A 275 -4.58 -5.75 -4.77
N GLY A 276 -5.21 -4.61 -4.41
CA GLY A 276 -5.76 -3.67 -5.38
C GLY A 276 -4.67 -2.68 -5.77
N ASP A 277 -4.37 -2.58 -7.06
CA ASP A 277 -3.42 -1.62 -7.61
C ASP A 277 -4.17 -0.51 -8.34
N VAL A 278 -3.97 0.73 -7.90
CA VAL A 278 -4.63 1.89 -8.50
C VAL A 278 -3.96 2.20 -9.84
N GLY A 279 -4.74 2.12 -10.91
CA GLY A 279 -4.31 2.34 -12.27
C GLY A 279 -4.07 3.81 -12.64
N PRO A 280 -3.61 4.11 -13.86
CA PRO A 280 -3.40 5.47 -14.33
C PRO A 280 -4.69 6.31 -14.37
N ASP A 281 -4.58 7.62 -14.10
CA ASP A 281 -5.69 8.58 -14.16
C ASP A 281 -6.08 8.91 -15.62
N ALA A 282 -6.53 7.91 -16.35
CA ALA A 282 -6.89 7.99 -17.77
C ALA A 282 -8.35 7.58 -17.97
N GLY A 283 -9.26 8.54 -17.98
CA GLY A 283 -10.71 8.32 -18.09
C GLY A 283 -11.19 7.84 -19.46
N GLY A 284 -10.33 7.79 -20.48
CA GLY A 284 -10.65 7.37 -21.84
C GLY A 284 -9.42 7.03 -22.67
N ASP A 285 -9.63 6.23 -23.73
CA ASP A 285 -8.58 5.89 -24.66
C ASP A 285 -8.17 7.11 -25.49
N LYS A 286 -6.86 7.39 -25.56
CA LYS A 286 -6.24 8.46 -26.35
C LYS A 286 -4.90 7.97 -26.90
N PHE A 287 -4.94 6.95 -27.73
CA PHE A 287 -3.77 6.21 -28.17
C PHE A 287 -2.68 7.08 -28.82
N GLU A 288 -3.07 8.12 -29.57
CA GLU A 288 -2.15 9.02 -30.24
C GLU A 288 -1.49 10.06 -29.30
N GLU A 289 -2.14 10.33 -28.15
CA GLU A 289 -1.68 11.36 -27.22
C GLU A 289 -1.15 10.78 -25.91
N LYS A 290 -1.91 9.88 -25.30
CA LYS A 290 -1.76 9.48 -23.90
C LYS A 290 -1.80 7.96 -23.67
N GLY A 291 -2.20 7.19 -24.66
CA GLY A 291 -2.35 5.74 -24.53
C GLY A 291 -3.75 5.28 -24.14
N PRO A 292 -3.90 4.03 -23.68
CA PRO A 292 -5.19 3.47 -23.27
C PRO A 292 -5.67 4.10 -21.97
N ARG A 293 -6.99 3.96 -21.71
CA ARG A 293 -7.56 4.32 -20.40
C ARG A 293 -6.91 3.53 -19.27
N GLY A 294 -6.89 4.11 -18.09
CA GLY A 294 -6.44 3.46 -16.88
C GLY A 294 -7.52 2.53 -16.32
N TYR A 295 -7.09 1.38 -15.81
CA TYR A 295 -7.90 0.45 -15.06
C TYR A 295 -7.22 0.13 -13.76
N ASP A 296 -8.00 0.06 -12.67
CA ASP A 296 -7.52 -0.54 -11.44
C ASP A 296 -7.44 -2.05 -11.60
N GLU A 297 -6.51 -2.67 -10.89
CA GLU A 297 -6.24 -4.08 -10.99
C GLU A 297 -6.43 -4.79 -9.65
N LEU A 298 -6.99 -5.99 -9.68
CA LEU A 298 -6.92 -6.94 -8.57
C LEU A 298 -5.88 -7.99 -8.89
N ASN A 299 -4.81 -8.00 -8.14
CA ASN A 299 -3.65 -8.85 -8.34
C ASN A 299 -3.56 -9.97 -7.28
N GLN A 300 -2.93 -11.08 -7.64
CA GLN A 300 -2.65 -12.21 -6.76
C GLN A 300 -1.22 -12.70 -6.96
N ALA A 301 -0.47 -12.85 -5.85
CA ALA A 301 0.79 -13.58 -5.83
C ALA A 301 0.66 -14.85 -4.98
N ARG A 302 1.03 -15.99 -5.57
CA ARG A 302 1.06 -17.31 -4.91
C ARG A 302 2.45 -17.63 -4.39
N LYS A 303 3.44 -17.02 -4.97
CA LYS A 303 4.86 -17.00 -4.60
C LYS A 303 5.51 -15.78 -5.24
N ALA A 304 6.68 -15.36 -4.76
CA ALA A 304 7.48 -14.32 -5.39
C ALA A 304 8.01 -14.77 -6.77
#